data_dea032147be59e9745b9f8ade49743b0
#
_entry.id   dea032147be59e9745b9f8ade49743b0
#
_cell.length_a   1.000
_cell.length_b   1.000
_cell.length_c   1.000
_cell.angle_alpha   90.00
_cell.angle_beta   90.00
_cell.angle_gamma   90.00
#
_symmetry.space_group_name_H-M   'P 1'
#
loop_
_entity.id
_entity.type
_entity.pdbx_description
1 polymer ?
#
loop_
_entity_poly.entity_id
_entity_poly.type
_entity_poly.pdbx_seq_one_letter_code
_entity_poly.pdbx_strand_id
1 'polypeptide(L)'
;MKILVAVNEFKGSLTSREIAELISKLANSRYKNIEIEPEVIADGGDGFLDIFNDFSKKEVLVTNAMGEKIKASYLVDYDNKKAVIEVAEIIGLKKVSKKNPYLASTYGLGEVIKSLLQENIRDFIIGLGGSATNDCGIGMLSALGYKFFDENNNECIHGINALSKINRIDDSYLNENLKNAKFTLVSDVENILCGQEGATYVFSKQKGLKEENFQIVDDYVNKFTRIVYNKYNTNYSNTLGSGAAGGLAYGFLTFTNSEIKKGSDFMIEYLKIEEKIKEVEIVITGEGKLDLQSFMGKAPIEIARLAKKYKKSVIFLAGTISDKEIDTLNASTKGIIDASFSILRGISTLDEAMNKIIAISNLENTVSQVFNLLEIFKDE
;
A
#
# COMPACT_ATOMS: atom_id res chain seq x y z
N MET A 1 -6.54 -26.29 19.18
CA MET A 1 -7.26 -25.17 18.56
C MET A 1 -6.29 -24.47 17.64
N LYS A 2 -6.64 -24.36 16.36
CA LYS A 2 -5.81 -23.70 15.35
C LYS A 2 -6.32 -22.29 15.08
N ILE A 3 -5.45 -21.29 15.10
CA ILE A 3 -5.81 -19.87 15.00
C ILE A 3 -5.00 -19.25 13.86
N LEU A 4 -5.68 -18.63 12.89
CA LEU A 4 -5.04 -17.76 11.91
C LEU A 4 -4.82 -16.38 12.53
N VAL A 5 -3.58 -15.89 12.49
CA VAL A 5 -3.23 -14.53 12.93
C VAL A 5 -2.82 -13.70 11.72
N ALA A 6 -3.65 -12.74 11.33
CA ALA A 6 -3.46 -11.86 10.20
C ALA A 6 -3.77 -10.40 10.62
N VAL A 7 -2.82 -9.77 11.30
CA VAL A 7 -2.97 -8.42 11.87
C VAL A 7 -2.10 -7.44 11.08
N ASN A 8 -2.69 -6.33 10.60
CA ASN A 8 -1.96 -5.29 9.93
C ASN A 8 -1.08 -4.49 10.90
N GLU A 9 -0.12 -3.73 10.38
CA GLU A 9 0.78 -2.94 11.21
C GLU A 9 0.04 -2.00 12.19
N PHE A 10 0.60 -1.82 13.37
CA PHE A 10 0.22 -0.72 14.26
C PHE A 10 1.12 0.46 13.94
N LYS A 11 0.64 1.34 13.04
CA LYS A 11 1.42 2.43 12.46
C LYS A 11 2.24 3.19 13.49
N GLY A 12 3.55 3.26 13.24
CA GLY A 12 4.50 3.95 14.12
C GLY A 12 5.00 3.14 15.32
N SER A 13 4.50 1.90 15.57
CA SER A 13 4.93 1.07 16.69
C SER A 13 5.37 -0.34 16.28
N LEU A 14 4.47 -1.16 15.74
CA LEU A 14 4.75 -2.57 15.40
C LEU A 14 4.40 -2.88 13.96
N THR A 15 5.28 -3.55 13.24
CA THR A 15 5.01 -4.09 11.92
C THR A 15 4.11 -5.33 12.01
N SER A 16 3.41 -5.67 10.93
CA SER A 16 2.59 -6.88 10.83
C SER A 16 3.41 -8.14 11.16
N ARG A 17 4.66 -8.23 10.66
CA ARG A 17 5.59 -9.32 10.94
C ARG A 17 5.91 -9.44 12.43
N GLU A 18 6.24 -8.34 13.08
CA GLU A 18 6.57 -8.34 14.53
C GLU A 18 5.37 -8.78 15.37
N ILE A 19 4.16 -8.36 15.00
CA ILE A 19 2.92 -8.77 15.66
C ILE A 19 2.72 -10.28 15.51
N ALA A 20 2.82 -10.81 14.31
CA ALA A 20 2.63 -12.23 14.01
C ALA A 20 3.67 -13.11 14.74
N GLU A 21 4.94 -12.73 14.71
CA GLU A 21 6.03 -13.42 15.40
C GLU A 21 5.86 -13.41 16.94
N LEU A 22 5.45 -12.26 17.49
CA LEU A 22 5.24 -12.11 18.93
C LEU A 22 4.09 -13.02 19.41
N ILE A 23 2.96 -13.02 18.70
CA ILE A 23 1.81 -13.85 19.04
C ILE A 23 2.16 -15.34 18.93
N SER A 24 2.86 -15.74 17.88
CA SER A 24 3.33 -17.12 17.69
C SER A 24 4.29 -17.57 18.79
N LYS A 25 5.26 -16.72 19.14
CA LYS A 25 6.20 -17.01 20.23
C LYS A 25 5.49 -17.16 21.58
N LEU A 26 4.52 -16.30 21.86
CA LEU A 26 3.73 -16.34 23.08
C LEU A 26 2.92 -17.64 23.18
N ALA A 27 2.22 -18.02 22.11
CA ALA A 27 1.47 -19.27 22.04
C ALA A 27 2.38 -20.48 22.29
N ASN A 28 3.45 -20.59 21.53
CA ASN A 28 4.40 -21.73 21.63
C ASN A 28 5.06 -21.85 23.01
N SER A 29 5.26 -20.75 23.74
CA SER A 29 5.93 -20.77 25.03
C SER A 29 5.03 -21.09 26.22
N ARG A 30 3.70 -20.81 26.12
CA ARG A 30 2.78 -20.85 27.28
C ARG A 30 1.52 -21.65 27.07
N TYR A 31 1.05 -21.83 25.80
CA TYR A 31 -0.26 -22.38 25.48
C TYR A 31 -0.15 -23.60 24.58
N LYS A 32 -0.05 -24.80 25.19
CA LYS A 32 0.18 -26.07 24.47
C LYS A 32 -0.95 -26.51 23.54
N ASN A 33 -2.16 -25.98 23.77
CA ASN A 33 -3.35 -26.35 23.03
C ASN A 33 -3.69 -25.35 21.92
N ILE A 34 -2.87 -24.28 21.74
CA ILE A 34 -3.05 -23.23 20.73
C ILE A 34 -1.94 -23.35 19.69
N GLU A 35 -2.35 -23.58 18.44
CA GLU A 35 -1.49 -23.58 17.27
C GLU A 35 -1.75 -22.31 16.47
N ILE A 36 -0.72 -21.54 16.18
CA ILE A 36 -0.81 -20.29 15.43
C ILE A 36 -0.36 -20.53 13.99
N GLU A 37 -1.18 -20.12 13.05
CA GLU A 37 -0.82 -19.91 11.64
C GLU A 37 -0.64 -18.41 11.41
N PRO A 38 0.62 -17.91 11.41
CA PRO A 38 0.88 -16.48 11.30
C PRO A 38 0.93 -16.03 9.85
N GLU A 39 0.27 -14.91 9.54
CA GLU A 39 0.35 -14.25 8.25
C GLU A 39 0.72 -12.78 8.38
N VAL A 40 1.65 -12.36 7.55
CA VAL A 40 2.02 -10.94 7.41
C VAL A 40 1.12 -10.32 6.36
N ILE A 41 0.40 -9.28 6.73
CA ILE A 41 -0.52 -8.60 5.83
C ILE A 41 -0.14 -7.13 5.64
N ALA A 42 -0.43 -6.57 4.47
CA ALA A 42 -0.21 -5.16 4.13
C ALA A 42 -1.22 -4.71 3.06
N ASP A 43 -1.42 -3.41 2.94
CA ASP A 43 -2.43 -2.81 2.07
C ASP A 43 -1.85 -2.16 0.79
N GLY A 44 -0.65 -2.59 0.36
CA GLY A 44 0.06 -2.00 -0.79
C GLY A 44 0.87 -0.75 -0.44
N GLY A 45 0.90 -0.36 0.83
CA GLY A 45 1.73 0.72 1.38
C GLY A 45 3.01 0.23 2.04
N ASP A 46 3.39 0.90 3.14
CA ASP A 46 4.57 0.53 3.96
C ASP A 46 4.52 -0.95 4.37
N GLY A 47 5.62 -1.67 4.19
CA GLY A 47 5.72 -3.09 4.52
C GLY A 47 5.12 -4.05 3.47
N PHE A 48 4.79 -3.54 2.29
CA PHE A 48 4.26 -4.36 1.20
C PHE A 48 5.22 -5.47 0.77
N LEU A 49 6.53 -5.22 0.80
CA LEU A 49 7.53 -6.25 0.46
C LEU A 49 7.54 -7.42 1.46
N ASP A 50 7.09 -7.22 2.68
CA ASP A 50 7.17 -8.25 3.73
C ASP A 50 6.21 -9.42 3.55
N ILE A 51 5.20 -9.28 2.68
CA ILE A 51 4.26 -10.37 2.40
C ILE A 51 4.83 -11.42 1.41
N PHE A 52 5.94 -11.13 0.73
CA PHE A 52 6.51 -11.97 -0.34
C PHE A 52 7.74 -12.75 0.15
N ASN A 53 7.50 -13.87 0.83
CA ASN A 53 8.59 -14.66 1.44
C ASN A 53 9.40 -15.47 0.41
N ASP A 54 8.83 -15.77 -0.77
CA ASP A 54 9.43 -16.63 -1.80
C ASP A 54 10.33 -15.86 -2.77
N PHE A 55 10.45 -14.54 -2.60
CA PHE A 55 11.26 -13.68 -3.46
C PHE A 55 12.61 -13.36 -2.82
N SER A 56 13.63 -13.17 -3.65
CA SER A 56 14.95 -12.69 -3.23
C SER A 56 14.97 -11.18 -3.09
N LYS A 57 15.35 -10.67 -1.92
CA LYS A 57 15.54 -9.22 -1.70
C LYS A 57 16.82 -8.74 -2.34
N LYS A 58 16.73 -7.64 -3.09
CA LYS A 58 17.86 -6.93 -3.71
C LYS A 58 17.88 -5.49 -3.25
N GLU A 59 19.09 -4.94 -3.16
CA GLU A 59 19.31 -3.50 -2.92
C GLU A 59 19.86 -2.84 -4.18
N VAL A 60 19.44 -1.63 -4.44
CA VAL A 60 19.88 -0.82 -5.59
C VAL A 60 20.13 0.62 -5.15
N LEU A 61 21.14 1.24 -5.76
CA LEU A 61 21.34 2.68 -5.64
C LEU A 61 20.50 3.39 -6.71
N VAL A 62 19.48 4.11 -6.30
CA VAL A 62 18.45 4.70 -7.17
C VAL A 62 18.22 6.17 -6.82
N THR A 63 17.66 6.92 -7.76
CA THR A 63 17.27 8.31 -7.56
C THR A 63 15.95 8.37 -6.77
N ASN A 64 15.91 9.10 -5.65
CA ASN A 64 14.66 9.34 -4.93
C ASN A 64 13.80 10.41 -5.63
N ALA A 65 12.63 10.71 -5.06
CA ALA A 65 11.71 11.69 -5.64
C ALA A 65 12.31 13.10 -5.81
N MET A 66 13.33 13.46 -5.05
CA MET A 66 13.99 14.78 -5.10
C MET A 66 15.32 14.78 -5.87
N GLY A 67 15.65 13.69 -6.57
CA GLY A 67 16.88 13.61 -7.37
C GLY A 67 18.12 13.17 -6.59
N GLU A 68 17.98 12.80 -5.30
CA GLU A 68 19.10 12.33 -4.47
C GLU A 68 19.31 10.83 -4.64
N LYS A 69 20.55 10.34 -4.60
CA LYS A 69 20.83 8.90 -4.65
C LYS A 69 20.65 8.27 -3.28
N ILE A 70 19.78 7.27 -3.23
CA ILE A 70 19.46 6.50 -2.03
C ILE A 70 19.58 5.01 -2.29
N LYS A 71 19.77 4.23 -1.22
CA LYS A 71 19.57 2.77 -1.26
C LYS A 71 18.08 2.47 -1.12
N ALA A 72 17.57 1.68 -2.05
CA ALA A 72 16.21 1.15 -2.02
C ALA A 72 16.23 -0.36 -2.20
N SER A 73 15.17 -1.02 -1.71
CA SER A 73 15.00 -2.46 -1.85
C SER A 73 13.85 -2.79 -2.80
N TYR A 74 13.99 -3.89 -3.51
CA TYR A 74 12.92 -4.56 -4.24
C TYR A 74 13.07 -6.06 -4.10
N LEU A 75 12.07 -6.82 -4.51
CA LEU A 75 12.10 -8.27 -4.50
C LEU A 75 12.08 -8.81 -5.93
N VAL A 76 12.76 -9.93 -6.17
CA VAL A 76 12.84 -10.55 -7.49
C VAL A 76 12.82 -12.08 -7.40
N ASP A 77 12.09 -12.67 -8.34
CA ASP A 77 12.07 -14.09 -8.65
C ASP A 77 12.50 -14.24 -10.12
N TYR A 78 13.76 -14.60 -10.33
CA TYR A 78 14.33 -14.73 -11.68
C TYR A 78 13.76 -15.93 -12.44
N ASP A 79 13.42 -17.00 -11.75
CA ASP A 79 12.90 -18.23 -12.36
C ASP A 79 11.53 -17.98 -12.99
N ASN A 80 10.66 -17.26 -12.29
CA ASN A 80 9.34 -16.87 -12.75
C ASN A 80 9.32 -15.51 -13.46
N LYS A 81 10.46 -14.82 -13.60
CA LYS A 81 10.60 -13.49 -14.22
C LYS A 81 9.72 -12.43 -13.59
N LYS A 82 9.58 -12.46 -12.28
CA LYS A 82 8.71 -11.57 -11.50
C LYS A 82 9.52 -10.63 -10.62
N ALA A 83 9.02 -9.41 -10.42
CA ALA A 83 9.54 -8.49 -9.42
C ALA A 83 8.42 -7.82 -8.63
N VAL A 84 8.71 -7.52 -7.37
CA VAL A 84 7.84 -6.74 -6.49
C VAL A 84 8.55 -5.46 -6.11
N ILE A 85 7.89 -4.34 -6.32
CA ILE A 85 8.42 -3.01 -6.04
C ILE A 85 7.42 -2.27 -5.13
N GLU A 86 7.91 -1.77 -4.02
CA GLU A 86 7.19 -0.84 -3.17
C GLU A 86 7.60 0.59 -3.54
N VAL A 87 6.64 1.38 -4.02
CA VAL A 87 6.87 2.76 -4.45
C VAL A 87 7.46 3.62 -3.33
N ALA A 88 7.03 3.37 -2.08
CA ALA A 88 7.52 4.08 -0.89
C ALA A 88 9.01 3.87 -0.63
N GLU A 89 9.60 2.72 -1.00
CA GLU A 89 11.02 2.44 -0.85
C GLU A 89 11.91 3.31 -1.77
N ILE A 90 11.37 3.78 -2.90
CA ILE A 90 12.12 4.53 -3.92
C ILE A 90 11.76 6.02 -3.88
N ILE A 91 10.49 6.35 -4.03
CA ILE A 91 10.00 7.72 -4.17
C ILE A 91 9.04 8.11 -3.04
N GLY A 92 9.18 7.46 -1.87
CA GLY A 92 8.30 7.66 -0.73
C GLY A 92 8.52 8.96 0.03
N LEU A 93 7.48 9.39 0.74
CA LEU A 93 7.52 10.58 1.61
C LEU A 93 8.58 10.48 2.72
N LYS A 94 8.89 9.28 3.20
CA LYS A 94 9.91 9.02 4.23
C LYS A 94 11.33 9.05 3.67
N LYS A 95 11.49 8.98 2.35
CA LYS A 95 12.80 8.95 1.65
C LYS A 95 13.26 10.33 1.17
N VAL A 96 12.52 11.39 1.49
CA VAL A 96 12.87 12.76 1.11
C VAL A 96 13.05 13.64 2.34
N SER A 97 14.16 14.38 2.37
CA SER A 97 14.48 15.31 3.46
C SER A 97 13.61 16.58 3.41
N LYS A 98 13.27 17.03 2.21
CA LYS A 98 12.45 18.22 1.97
C LYS A 98 11.40 17.93 0.91
N LYS A 99 10.13 18.14 1.25
CA LYS A 99 9.01 17.96 0.34
C LYS A 99 8.94 19.14 -0.64
N ASN A 100 8.92 18.83 -1.95
CA ASN A 100 8.66 19.80 -3.00
C ASN A 100 7.94 19.14 -4.17
N PRO A 101 6.59 19.15 -4.20
CA PRO A 101 5.82 18.48 -5.24
C PRO A 101 6.04 19.03 -6.64
N TYR A 102 6.52 20.27 -6.78
CA TYR A 102 6.81 20.86 -8.08
C TYR A 102 8.02 20.22 -8.78
N LEU A 103 8.95 19.64 -8.02
CA LEU A 103 10.17 18.99 -8.52
C LEU A 103 10.15 17.47 -8.33
N ALA A 104 9.32 16.99 -7.40
CA ALA A 104 9.26 15.57 -7.05
C ALA A 104 8.89 14.71 -8.27
N SER A 105 9.72 13.72 -8.58
CA SER A 105 9.66 12.92 -9.79
C SER A 105 9.59 11.42 -9.49
N THR A 106 8.85 10.71 -10.33
CA THR A 106 8.80 9.24 -10.34
C THR A 106 9.97 8.60 -11.11
N TYR A 107 10.98 9.38 -11.53
CA TYR A 107 12.07 8.93 -12.40
C TYR A 107 12.83 7.71 -11.86
N GLY A 108 13.15 7.71 -10.54
CA GLY A 108 13.88 6.61 -9.94
C GLY A 108 13.13 5.28 -9.95
N LEU A 109 11.79 5.29 -9.89
CA LEU A 109 11.00 4.08 -10.09
C LEU A 109 11.22 3.53 -11.51
N GLY A 110 11.24 4.41 -12.51
CA GLY A 110 11.51 4.03 -13.89
C GLY A 110 12.94 3.49 -14.09
N GLU A 111 13.96 4.00 -13.35
CA GLU A 111 15.32 3.45 -13.35
C GLU A 111 15.31 1.97 -12.93
N VAL A 112 14.60 1.63 -11.84
CA VAL A 112 14.49 0.25 -11.34
C VAL A 112 13.77 -0.65 -12.34
N ILE A 113 12.61 -0.22 -12.85
CA ILE A 113 11.84 -0.99 -13.84
C ILE A 113 12.68 -1.23 -15.09
N LYS A 114 13.39 -0.22 -15.59
CA LYS A 114 14.25 -0.33 -16.77
C LYS A 114 15.36 -1.37 -16.57
N SER A 115 16.02 -1.36 -15.41
CA SER A 115 17.06 -2.34 -15.06
C SER A 115 16.50 -3.76 -15.07
N LEU A 116 15.36 -3.96 -14.39
CA LEU A 116 14.70 -5.28 -14.30
C LEU A 116 14.22 -5.79 -15.68
N LEU A 117 13.74 -4.90 -16.55
CA LEU A 117 13.39 -5.25 -17.94
C LEU A 117 14.62 -5.75 -18.72
N GLN A 118 15.81 -5.18 -18.47
CA GLN A 118 17.08 -5.65 -19.07
C GLN A 118 17.50 -7.02 -18.52
N GLU A 119 17.16 -7.32 -17.25
CA GLU A 119 17.36 -8.62 -16.60
C GLU A 119 16.28 -9.66 -16.96
N ASN A 120 15.47 -9.38 -18.00
CA ASN A 120 14.41 -10.26 -18.50
C ASN A 120 13.22 -10.45 -17.54
N ILE A 121 13.01 -9.58 -16.56
CA ILE A 121 11.78 -9.53 -15.76
C ILE A 121 10.64 -9.00 -16.64
N ARG A 122 9.44 -9.60 -16.51
CA ARG A 122 8.28 -9.26 -17.35
C ARG A 122 6.97 -9.13 -16.57
N ASP A 123 6.93 -9.58 -15.35
CA ASP A 123 5.75 -9.52 -14.48
C ASP A 123 6.10 -8.70 -13.23
N PHE A 124 5.42 -7.57 -13.06
CA PHE A 124 5.71 -6.61 -12.00
C PHE A 124 4.49 -6.46 -11.08
N ILE A 125 4.72 -6.56 -9.80
CA ILE A 125 3.75 -6.23 -8.75
C ILE A 125 4.21 -4.93 -8.10
N ILE A 126 3.39 -3.88 -8.17
CA ILE A 126 3.76 -2.53 -7.73
C ILE A 126 2.84 -2.08 -6.61
N GLY A 127 3.35 -1.98 -5.38
CA GLY A 127 2.65 -1.36 -4.27
C GLY A 127 2.70 0.17 -4.36
N LEU A 128 1.55 0.82 -4.50
CA LEU A 128 1.46 2.25 -4.84
C LEU A 128 1.44 3.19 -3.62
N GLY A 129 1.44 2.70 -2.39
CA GLY A 129 1.34 3.53 -1.19
C GLY A 129 2.51 4.47 -0.96
N GLY A 130 2.31 5.52 -0.15
CA GLY A 130 3.36 6.33 0.46
C GLY A 130 4.16 7.27 -0.44
N SER A 131 3.80 7.51 -1.72
CA SER A 131 4.56 8.32 -2.68
C SER A 131 4.66 9.80 -2.32
N ALA A 132 5.80 10.44 -2.66
CA ALA A 132 6.03 11.89 -2.50
C ALA A 132 5.69 12.72 -3.76
N THR A 133 5.32 12.07 -4.85
CA THR A 133 5.18 12.66 -6.19
C THR A 133 3.73 12.98 -6.57
N ASN A 134 3.55 13.93 -7.49
CA ASN A 134 2.27 14.26 -8.12
C ASN A 134 2.51 14.63 -9.60
N ASP A 135 3.20 13.75 -10.33
CA ASP A 135 3.68 13.97 -11.68
C ASP A 135 3.02 13.06 -12.72
N CYS A 136 1.91 12.36 -12.38
CA CYS A 136 1.22 11.43 -13.27
C CYS A 136 2.13 10.35 -13.88
N GLY A 137 3.26 10.04 -13.23
CA GLY A 137 4.20 9.03 -13.69
C GLY A 137 5.12 9.48 -14.83
N ILE A 138 5.14 10.77 -15.20
CA ILE A 138 5.97 11.25 -16.34
C ILE A 138 7.46 10.99 -16.12
N GLY A 139 7.95 11.09 -14.86
CA GLY A 139 9.34 10.78 -14.55
C GLY A 139 9.69 9.31 -14.83
N MET A 140 8.86 8.39 -14.34
CA MET A 140 8.99 6.94 -14.60
C MET A 140 8.96 6.66 -16.11
N LEU A 141 8.00 7.23 -16.81
CA LEU A 141 7.85 7.07 -18.26
C LEU A 141 9.06 7.61 -19.01
N SER A 142 9.64 8.73 -18.57
CA SER A 142 10.86 9.29 -19.18
C SER A 142 12.05 8.34 -19.04
N ALA A 143 12.22 7.69 -17.87
CA ALA A 143 13.28 6.69 -17.69
C ALA A 143 13.07 5.46 -18.59
N LEU A 144 11.81 5.12 -18.93
CA LEU A 144 11.43 4.01 -19.79
C LEU A 144 11.50 4.34 -21.30
N GLY A 145 11.80 5.61 -21.64
CA GLY A 145 12.04 6.04 -23.03
C GLY A 145 10.95 6.93 -23.64
N TYR A 146 9.88 7.24 -22.93
CA TYR A 146 8.96 8.29 -23.35
C TYR A 146 9.64 9.67 -23.25
N LYS A 147 9.35 10.55 -24.18
CA LYS A 147 9.78 11.95 -24.11
C LYS A 147 8.60 12.89 -24.13
N PHE A 148 8.66 13.87 -23.26
CA PHE A 148 7.63 14.90 -23.12
C PHE A 148 8.24 16.25 -23.48
N PHE A 149 7.57 17.02 -24.33
CA PHE A 149 8.08 18.29 -24.83
C PHE A 149 7.09 19.42 -24.59
N ASP A 150 7.63 20.62 -24.32
CA ASP A 150 6.88 21.85 -24.31
C ASP A 150 6.59 22.38 -25.73
N GLU A 151 5.94 23.55 -25.86
CA GLU A 151 5.64 24.20 -27.12
C GLU A 151 6.90 24.63 -27.91
N ASN A 152 8.02 24.83 -27.20
CA ASN A 152 9.32 25.22 -27.77
C ASN A 152 10.22 24.01 -28.06
N ASN A 153 9.71 22.80 -27.97
CA ASN A 153 10.45 21.53 -28.07
C ASN A 153 11.55 21.31 -27.02
N ASN A 154 11.46 21.95 -25.86
CA ASN A 154 12.30 21.62 -24.71
C ASN A 154 11.73 20.37 -24.01
N GLU A 155 12.59 19.47 -23.57
CA GLU A 155 12.18 18.26 -22.85
C GLU A 155 11.73 18.58 -21.43
N CYS A 156 10.56 18.04 -21.05
CA CYS A 156 9.93 18.21 -19.73
C CYS A 156 10.06 16.91 -18.95
N ILE A 157 10.80 16.89 -17.81
CA ILE A 157 11.19 15.62 -17.18
C ILE A 157 10.63 15.45 -15.75
N HIS A 158 10.48 16.53 -14.96
CA HIS A 158 10.31 16.40 -13.51
C HIS A 158 9.12 17.16 -12.94
N GLY A 159 8.32 16.44 -12.15
CA GLY A 159 7.31 16.96 -11.25
C GLY A 159 6.17 17.73 -11.90
N ILE A 160 5.43 18.45 -11.08
CA ILE A 160 4.33 19.32 -11.51
C ILE A 160 4.83 20.41 -12.50
N ASN A 161 6.06 20.89 -12.35
CA ASN A 161 6.63 21.89 -13.25
C ASN A 161 6.73 21.37 -14.71
N ALA A 162 6.97 20.10 -14.89
CA ALA A 162 6.95 19.50 -16.23
C ALA A 162 5.51 19.36 -16.75
N LEU A 163 4.59 18.83 -15.92
CA LEU A 163 3.18 18.69 -16.30
C LEU A 163 2.57 20.00 -16.82
N SER A 164 2.88 21.13 -16.19
CA SER A 164 2.36 22.44 -16.58
C SER A 164 2.72 22.83 -18.02
N LYS A 165 3.87 22.37 -18.52
CA LYS A 165 4.47 22.76 -19.80
C LYS A 165 4.24 21.77 -20.92
N ILE A 166 3.99 20.49 -20.62
CA ILE A 166 3.86 19.44 -21.64
C ILE A 166 2.82 19.85 -22.69
N ASN A 167 3.23 19.70 -23.96
CA ASN A 167 2.40 19.93 -25.13
C ASN A 167 2.44 18.75 -26.13
N ARG A 168 3.50 17.95 -26.13
CA ARG A 168 3.68 16.80 -27.02
C ARG A 168 4.35 15.63 -26.31
N ILE A 169 3.95 14.44 -26.71
CA ILE A 169 4.53 13.15 -26.25
C ILE A 169 5.19 12.48 -27.45
N ASP A 170 6.38 11.92 -27.23
CA ASP A 170 7.12 11.13 -28.20
C ASP A 170 7.48 9.77 -27.60
N ASP A 171 7.13 8.70 -28.27
CA ASP A 171 7.31 7.31 -27.87
C ASP A 171 8.27 6.55 -28.79
N SER A 172 9.02 7.27 -29.63
CA SER A 172 9.97 6.68 -30.59
C SER A 172 11.17 6.00 -29.92
N TYR A 173 11.43 6.28 -28.65
CA TYR A 173 12.61 5.78 -27.90
C TYR A 173 12.23 4.76 -26.82
N LEU A 174 11.05 4.16 -26.92
CA LEU A 174 10.56 3.19 -25.94
C LEU A 174 11.49 1.98 -25.81
N ASN A 175 11.63 1.54 -24.55
CA ASN A 175 12.23 0.25 -24.29
C ASN A 175 11.31 -0.85 -24.86
N GLU A 176 11.80 -1.60 -25.86
CA GLU A 176 11.00 -2.64 -26.54
C GLU A 176 10.49 -3.73 -25.57
N ASN A 177 11.26 -4.01 -24.51
CA ASN A 177 10.87 -4.97 -23.48
C ASN A 177 9.64 -4.55 -22.67
N LEU A 178 9.30 -3.24 -22.66
CA LEU A 178 8.13 -2.73 -21.96
C LEU A 178 6.82 -3.25 -22.56
N LYS A 179 6.78 -3.49 -23.87
CA LYS A 179 5.58 -3.98 -24.57
C LYS A 179 5.14 -5.38 -24.10
N ASN A 180 6.10 -6.17 -23.63
CA ASN A 180 5.88 -7.55 -23.18
C ASN A 180 5.79 -7.67 -21.65
N ALA A 181 5.88 -6.57 -20.94
CA ALA A 181 5.77 -6.54 -19.49
C ALA A 181 4.33 -6.34 -19.04
N LYS A 182 3.96 -6.97 -17.92
CA LYS A 182 2.68 -6.78 -17.22
C LYS A 182 2.92 -6.13 -15.87
N PHE A 183 2.00 -5.26 -15.47
CA PHE A 183 2.08 -4.56 -14.18
C PHE A 183 0.77 -4.75 -13.42
N THR A 184 0.83 -5.38 -12.27
CA THR A 184 -0.26 -5.43 -11.30
C THR A 184 -0.02 -4.34 -10.26
N LEU A 185 -0.87 -3.33 -10.29
CA LEU A 185 -0.81 -2.18 -9.38
C LEU A 185 -1.67 -2.47 -8.16
N VAL A 186 -1.08 -2.45 -6.99
CA VAL A 186 -1.77 -2.79 -5.74
C VAL A 186 -2.00 -1.52 -4.93
N SER A 187 -3.27 -1.19 -4.66
CA SER A 187 -3.66 0.02 -3.94
C SER A 187 -5.07 -0.10 -3.38
N ASP A 188 -5.31 0.40 -2.16
CA ASP A 188 -6.65 0.57 -1.59
C ASP A 188 -7.25 1.94 -1.89
N VAL A 189 -6.54 2.79 -2.63
CA VAL A 189 -7.03 4.10 -3.07
C VAL A 189 -7.96 3.93 -4.26
N GLU A 190 -9.19 4.40 -4.14
CA GLU A 190 -10.21 4.39 -5.21
C GLU A 190 -10.37 5.74 -5.92
N ASN A 191 -9.65 6.77 -5.47
CA ASN A 191 -9.74 8.12 -6.02
C ASN A 191 -9.40 8.14 -7.52
N ILE A 192 -10.21 8.86 -8.30
CA ILE A 192 -9.94 9.16 -9.70
C ILE A 192 -8.78 10.17 -9.82
N LEU A 193 -8.31 10.44 -11.03
CA LEU A 193 -7.15 11.29 -11.24
C LEU A 193 -7.42 12.77 -10.94
N CYS A 194 -8.49 13.34 -11.43
CA CYS A 194 -8.78 14.78 -11.45
C CYS A 194 -10.03 15.14 -10.64
N GLY A 195 -10.16 16.44 -10.30
CA GLY A 195 -11.30 16.99 -9.59
C GLY A 195 -11.13 16.97 -8.07
N GLN A 196 -12.16 17.38 -7.33
CA GLN A 196 -12.11 17.54 -5.88
C GLN A 196 -11.84 16.23 -5.11
N GLU A 197 -12.23 15.09 -5.68
CA GLU A 197 -11.94 13.76 -5.15
C GLU A 197 -10.71 13.12 -5.81
N GLY A 198 -9.98 13.88 -6.63
CA GLY A 198 -8.82 13.43 -7.38
C GLY A 198 -7.51 13.51 -6.60
N ALA A 199 -6.44 13.03 -7.26
CA ALA A 199 -5.11 12.89 -6.70
C ALA A 199 -4.57 14.18 -6.06
N THR A 200 -4.77 15.33 -6.73
CA THR A 200 -4.24 16.62 -6.29
C THR A 200 -4.92 17.09 -5.02
N TYR A 201 -6.24 17.11 -4.99
CA TYR A 201 -7.00 17.62 -3.84
C TYR A 201 -6.86 16.73 -2.61
N VAL A 202 -6.87 15.41 -2.77
CA VAL A 202 -6.90 14.48 -1.64
C VAL A 202 -5.51 14.25 -1.06
N PHE A 203 -4.47 14.13 -1.90
CA PHE A 203 -3.17 13.64 -1.43
C PHE A 203 -2.02 14.66 -1.49
N SER A 204 -2.17 15.80 -2.18
CA SER A 204 -1.01 16.66 -2.42
C SER A 204 -0.63 17.54 -1.23
N LYS A 205 -1.53 17.82 -0.30
CA LYS A 205 -1.24 18.58 0.94
C LYS A 205 -0.13 17.92 1.75
N GLN A 206 -0.21 16.60 1.98
CA GLN A 206 0.82 15.85 2.71
C GLN A 206 2.17 15.83 1.98
N LYS A 207 2.17 16.04 0.66
CA LYS A 207 3.37 16.12 -0.20
C LYS A 207 3.97 17.53 -0.26
N GLY A 208 3.34 18.50 0.40
CA GLY A 208 3.82 19.88 0.51
C GLY A 208 3.20 20.86 -0.48
N LEU A 209 2.16 20.49 -1.22
CA LEU A 209 1.40 21.41 -2.04
C LEU A 209 0.46 22.24 -1.15
N LYS A 210 0.44 23.55 -1.35
CA LYS A 210 -0.48 24.43 -0.65
C LYS A 210 -1.88 24.38 -1.28
N GLU A 211 -2.91 24.45 -0.47
CA GLU A 211 -4.31 24.35 -0.92
C GLU A 211 -4.69 25.39 -1.97
N GLU A 212 -4.13 26.61 -1.86
CA GLU A 212 -4.31 27.70 -2.84
C GLU A 212 -3.88 27.32 -4.27
N ASN A 213 -3.05 26.29 -4.42
CA ASN A 213 -2.53 25.82 -5.70
C ASN A 213 -3.22 24.53 -6.21
N PHE A 214 -4.16 23.98 -5.46
CA PHE A 214 -4.79 22.70 -5.87
C PHE A 214 -5.49 22.80 -7.22
N GLN A 215 -6.28 23.86 -7.43
CA GLN A 215 -7.01 24.04 -8.69
C GLN A 215 -6.06 24.15 -9.88
N ILE A 216 -5.02 24.98 -9.78
CA ILE A 216 -4.10 25.18 -10.91
C ILE A 216 -3.30 23.88 -11.22
N VAL A 217 -2.94 23.12 -10.20
CA VAL A 217 -2.25 21.84 -10.41
C VAL A 217 -3.18 20.79 -10.99
N ASP A 218 -4.43 20.72 -10.54
CA ASP A 218 -5.43 19.84 -11.13
C ASP A 218 -5.72 20.20 -12.61
N ASP A 219 -5.72 21.49 -12.95
CA ASP A 219 -5.84 21.94 -14.34
C ASP A 219 -4.65 21.48 -15.21
N TYR A 220 -3.42 21.42 -14.66
CA TYR A 220 -2.27 20.86 -15.37
C TYR A 220 -2.43 19.37 -15.61
N VAL A 221 -2.92 18.63 -14.62
CA VAL A 221 -3.22 17.20 -14.77
C VAL A 221 -4.29 16.99 -15.83
N ASN A 222 -5.39 17.76 -15.79
CA ASN A 222 -6.46 17.72 -16.80
C ASN A 222 -5.94 18.06 -18.21
N LYS A 223 -5.05 19.06 -18.35
CA LYS A 223 -4.40 19.37 -19.63
C LYS A 223 -3.61 18.16 -20.14
N PHE A 224 -2.84 17.52 -19.27
CA PHE A 224 -2.05 16.34 -19.64
C PHE A 224 -2.94 15.20 -20.12
N THR A 225 -4.07 14.92 -19.45
CA THR A 225 -5.00 13.87 -19.91
C THR A 225 -5.57 14.13 -21.30
N ARG A 226 -5.82 15.40 -21.66
CA ARG A 226 -6.27 15.79 -23.02
C ARG A 226 -5.20 15.54 -24.07
N ILE A 227 -3.92 15.86 -23.76
CA ILE A 227 -2.78 15.59 -24.67
C ILE A 227 -2.64 14.10 -24.90
N VAL A 228 -2.76 13.29 -23.84
CA VAL A 228 -2.75 11.84 -23.90
C VAL A 228 -3.88 11.31 -24.76
N TYR A 229 -5.11 11.78 -24.51
CA TYR A 229 -6.28 11.38 -25.31
C TYR A 229 -6.12 11.69 -26.80
N ASN A 230 -5.63 12.87 -27.13
CA ASN A 230 -5.40 13.27 -28.51
C ASN A 230 -4.39 12.39 -29.26
N LYS A 231 -3.39 11.84 -28.53
CA LYS A 231 -2.38 10.97 -29.13
C LYS A 231 -2.80 9.51 -29.19
N TYR A 232 -3.39 8.98 -28.11
CA TYR A 232 -3.60 7.54 -27.94
C TYR A 232 -5.07 7.11 -28.02
N ASN A 233 -6.00 8.06 -28.06
CA ASN A 233 -7.45 7.83 -28.03
C ASN A 233 -7.90 6.97 -26.83
N THR A 234 -7.20 7.11 -25.70
CA THR A 234 -7.48 6.41 -24.43
C THR A 234 -7.60 7.40 -23.28
N ASN A 235 -8.46 7.12 -22.31
CA ASN A 235 -8.60 7.95 -21.14
C ASN A 235 -8.93 7.11 -19.90
N TYR A 236 -7.97 6.97 -19.02
CA TYR A 236 -8.10 6.28 -17.73
C TYR A 236 -8.27 7.24 -16.55
N SER A 237 -8.46 8.55 -16.77
CA SER A 237 -8.56 9.55 -15.71
C SER A 237 -9.73 9.32 -14.73
N ASN A 238 -10.81 8.72 -15.21
CA ASN A 238 -12.00 8.38 -14.42
C ASN A 238 -12.01 6.92 -13.92
N THR A 239 -10.95 6.17 -14.15
CA THR A 239 -10.81 4.82 -13.60
C THR A 239 -10.59 4.90 -12.11
N LEU A 240 -11.32 4.11 -11.32
CA LEU A 240 -11.10 4.02 -9.88
C LEU A 240 -9.64 3.63 -9.59
N GLY A 241 -9.01 4.36 -8.67
CA GLY A 241 -7.61 4.19 -8.33
C GLY A 241 -6.61 4.89 -9.26
N SER A 242 -7.04 5.50 -10.36
CA SER A 242 -6.13 6.21 -11.29
C SER A 242 -5.39 7.38 -10.63
N GLY A 243 -5.96 7.97 -9.56
CA GLY A 243 -5.32 9.01 -8.76
C GLY A 243 -4.26 8.51 -7.78
N ALA A 244 -4.13 7.19 -7.59
CA ALA A 244 -3.18 6.62 -6.64
C ALA A 244 -1.74 7.07 -6.94
N ALA A 245 -0.96 7.26 -5.87
CA ALA A 245 0.43 7.71 -5.93
C ALA A 245 0.65 9.02 -6.72
N GLY A 246 -0.33 9.95 -6.69
CA GLY A 246 -0.23 11.23 -7.40
C GLY A 246 -0.33 11.07 -8.92
N GLY A 247 -1.23 10.19 -9.36
CA GLY A 247 -1.48 9.87 -10.76
C GLY A 247 -0.46 8.91 -11.37
N LEU A 248 0.43 8.31 -10.57
CA LEU A 248 1.35 7.27 -11.06
C LEU A 248 0.56 6.08 -11.63
N ALA A 249 -0.55 5.69 -10.98
CA ALA A 249 -1.45 4.66 -11.49
C ALA A 249 -2.02 5.01 -12.86
N TYR A 250 -2.43 6.26 -13.10
CA TYR A 250 -2.85 6.74 -14.41
C TYR A 250 -1.73 6.57 -15.45
N GLY A 251 -0.49 6.93 -15.08
CA GLY A 251 0.67 6.75 -15.94
C GLY A 251 0.86 5.30 -16.36
N PHE A 252 0.81 4.36 -15.42
CA PHE A 252 0.86 2.93 -15.73
C PHE A 252 -0.28 2.48 -16.63
N LEU A 253 -1.54 2.76 -16.25
CA LEU A 253 -2.74 2.33 -17.00
C LEU A 253 -2.74 2.82 -18.45
N THR A 254 -2.21 4.01 -18.67
CA THR A 254 -2.25 4.64 -19.98
C THR A 254 -1.12 4.18 -20.91
N PHE A 255 0.07 3.96 -20.34
CA PHE A 255 1.29 3.81 -21.13
C PHE A 255 1.90 2.40 -21.08
N THR A 256 1.33 1.51 -20.28
CA THR A 256 1.82 0.14 -20.13
C THR A 256 0.67 -0.87 -20.09
N ASN A 257 0.99 -2.16 -20.12
CA ASN A 257 0.00 -3.21 -19.91
C ASN A 257 -0.22 -3.42 -18.41
N SER A 258 -1.14 -2.65 -17.82
CA SER A 258 -1.35 -2.60 -16.38
C SER A 258 -2.81 -2.83 -15.99
N GLU A 259 -2.99 -3.42 -14.81
CA GLU A 259 -4.27 -3.51 -14.10
C GLU A 259 -4.13 -3.02 -12.67
N ILE A 260 -5.19 -2.46 -12.09
CA ILE A 260 -5.25 -2.13 -10.66
C ILE A 260 -6.00 -3.24 -9.93
N LYS A 261 -5.40 -3.72 -8.84
CA LYS A 261 -6.04 -4.60 -7.86
C LYS A 261 -6.14 -3.90 -6.51
N LYS A 262 -7.27 -4.06 -5.85
CA LYS A 262 -7.44 -3.60 -4.48
C LYS A 262 -6.47 -4.36 -3.56
N GLY A 263 -5.80 -3.66 -2.64
CA GLY A 263 -4.77 -4.25 -1.80
C GLY A 263 -5.26 -5.42 -0.98
N SER A 264 -6.45 -5.28 -0.36
CA SER A 264 -7.09 -6.36 0.40
C SER A 264 -7.36 -7.60 -0.45
N ASP A 265 -7.92 -7.43 -1.66
CA ASP A 265 -8.27 -8.55 -2.53
C ASP A 265 -7.01 -9.26 -3.06
N PHE A 266 -6.01 -8.47 -3.49
CA PHE A 266 -4.73 -8.98 -3.93
C PHE A 266 -4.05 -9.83 -2.85
N MET A 267 -4.01 -9.31 -1.63
CA MET A 267 -3.37 -9.97 -0.49
C MET A 267 -4.10 -11.25 -0.10
N ILE A 268 -5.44 -11.23 -0.02
CA ILE A 268 -6.25 -12.42 0.28
C ILE A 268 -6.00 -13.52 -0.75
N GLU A 269 -5.94 -13.16 -2.03
CA GLU A 269 -5.65 -14.09 -3.13
C GLU A 269 -4.20 -14.63 -3.05
N TYR A 270 -3.21 -13.73 -2.93
CA TYR A 270 -1.79 -14.06 -2.93
C TYR A 270 -1.40 -14.97 -1.76
N LEU A 271 -1.85 -14.64 -0.54
CA LEU A 271 -1.56 -15.39 0.68
C LEU A 271 -2.49 -16.59 0.88
N LYS A 272 -3.43 -16.82 -0.04
CA LYS A 272 -4.44 -17.90 0.06
C LYS A 272 -5.20 -17.88 1.39
N ILE A 273 -5.53 -16.68 1.86
CA ILE A 273 -6.18 -16.48 3.17
C ILE A 273 -7.49 -17.28 3.27
N GLU A 274 -8.27 -17.38 2.17
CA GLU A 274 -9.52 -18.13 2.16
C GLU A 274 -9.32 -19.62 2.42
N GLU A 275 -8.24 -20.21 1.91
CA GLU A 275 -7.89 -21.61 2.17
C GLU A 275 -7.52 -21.81 3.65
N LYS A 276 -6.68 -20.94 4.19
CA LYS A 276 -6.24 -20.97 5.59
C LYS A 276 -7.39 -20.79 6.58
N ILE A 277 -8.32 -19.86 6.28
CA ILE A 277 -9.51 -19.66 7.12
C ILE A 277 -10.34 -20.93 7.25
N LYS A 278 -10.46 -21.73 6.20
CA LYS A 278 -11.22 -22.99 6.26
C LYS A 278 -10.66 -24.00 7.26
N GLU A 279 -9.35 -23.97 7.48
CA GLU A 279 -8.61 -24.93 8.31
C GLU A 279 -8.45 -24.54 9.77
N VAL A 280 -8.88 -23.34 10.16
CA VAL A 280 -8.75 -22.82 11.54
C VAL A 280 -10.11 -22.73 12.24
N GLU A 281 -10.13 -22.65 13.55
CA GLU A 281 -11.33 -22.41 14.34
C GLU A 281 -11.57 -20.92 14.57
N ILE A 282 -10.49 -20.15 14.74
CA ILE A 282 -10.53 -18.72 15.08
C ILE A 282 -9.62 -17.94 14.13
N VAL A 283 -10.05 -16.74 13.79
CA VAL A 283 -9.24 -15.75 13.08
C VAL A 283 -8.98 -14.57 14.02
N ILE A 284 -7.72 -14.26 14.27
CA ILE A 284 -7.28 -13.03 14.91
C ILE A 284 -6.80 -12.08 13.82
N THR A 285 -7.49 -10.98 13.64
CA THR A 285 -7.12 -9.92 12.71
C THR A 285 -7.08 -8.58 13.44
N GLY A 286 -6.69 -7.49 12.78
CA GLY A 286 -6.62 -6.19 13.44
C GLY A 286 -5.74 -5.17 12.74
N GLU A 287 -5.74 -3.97 13.27
CA GLU A 287 -4.92 -2.84 12.80
C GLU A 287 -4.67 -1.81 13.90
N GLY A 288 -3.85 -0.77 13.62
CA GLY A 288 -3.50 0.25 14.60
C GLY A 288 -4.69 1.03 15.18
N LYS A 289 -5.78 1.20 14.43
CA LYS A 289 -6.99 1.88 14.93
C LYS A 289 -8.24 1.30 14.30
N LEU A 290 -9.14 0.80 15.13
CA LEU A 290 -10.47 0.39 14.70
C LEU A 290 -11.41 1.62 14.73
N ASP A 291 -11.84 2.06 13.53
CA ASP A 291 -12.82 3.14 13.34
C ASP A 291 -13.68 2.86 12.08
N LEU A 292 -14.56 3.80 11.72
CA LEU A 292 -15.44 3.61 10.55
C LEU A 292 -14.67 3.49 9.23
N GLN A 293 -13.48 4.06 9.13
CA GLN A 293 -12.64 3.92 7.94
C GLN A 293 -12.13 2.48 7.77
N SER A 294 -12.02 1.71 8.85
CA SER A 294 -11.66 0.29 8.80
C SER A 294 -12.62 -0.49 7.91
N PHE A 295 -13.92 -0.13 7.91
CA PHE A 295 -14.98 -0.81 7.14
C PHE A 295 -15.05 -0.39 5.67
N MET A 296 -14.20 0.54 5.23
CA MET A 296 -14.11 0.97 3.83
C MET A 296 -13.22 0.04 2.99
N GLY A 297 -13.22 -1.26 3.30
CA GLY A 297 -12.54 -2.29 2.51
C GLY A 297 -11.09 -2.53 2.86
N LYS A 298 -10.66 -2.17 4.08
CA LYS A 298 -9.32 -2.51 4.55
C LYS A 298 -9.16 -4.01 4.81
N ALA A 299 -7.95 -4.51 4.60
CA ALA A 299 -7.62 -5.93 4.70
C ALA A 299 -8.11 -6.64 5.98
N PRO A 300 -7.93 -6.10 7.21
CA PRO A 300 -8.40 -6.77 8.41
C PRO A 300 -9.92 -7.02 8.44
N ILE A 301 -10.70 -6.07 7.95
CA ILE A 301 -12.17 -6.21 7.90
C ILE A 301 -12.60 -7.18 6.79
N GLU A 302 -11.94 -7.18 5.64
CA GLU A 302 -12.24 -8.13 4.57
C GLU A 302 -11.89 -9.57 4.98
N ILE A 303 -10.77 -9.78 5.71
CA ILE A 303 -10.44 -11.06 6.34
C ILE A 303 -11.53 -11.48 7.36
N ALA A 304 -11.99 -10.55 8.20
CA ALA A 304 -13.06 -10.81 9.15
C ALA A 304 -14.37 -11.22 8.45
N ARG A 305 -14.77 -10.51 7.38
CA ARG A 305 -15.94 -10.85 6.56
C ARG A 305 -15.81 -12.24 5.96
N LEU A 306 -14.62 -12.56 5.42
CA LEU A 306 -14.32 -13.85 4.83
C LEU A 306 -14.39 -14.97 5.88
N ALA A 307 -13.85 -14.74 7.08
CA ALA A 307 -13.96 -15.67 8.21
C ALA A 307 -15.42 -15.96 8.58
N LYS A 308 -16.25 -14.92 8.61
CA LYS A 308 -17.69 -15.08 8.90
C LYS A 308 -18.44 -15.86 7.81
N LYS A 309 -18.09 -15.71 6.54
CA LYS A 309 -18.60 -16.51 5.43
C LYS A 309 -18.40 -18.03 5.71
N TYR A 310 -17.28 -18.39 6.37
CA TYR A 310 -16.95 -19.75 6.77
C TYR A 310 -17.33 -20.08 8.22
N LYS A 311 -18.15 -19.25 8.87
CA LYS A 311 -18.65 -19.42 10.24
C LYS A 311 -17.55 -19.54 11.30
N LYS A 312 -16.39 -18.89 11.06
CA LYS A 312 -15.29 -18.86 12.02
C LYS A 312 -15.50 -17.72 13.04
N SER A 313 -14.97 -17.92 14.24
CA SER A 313 -14.93 -16.86 15.25
C SER A 313 -13.85 -15.83 14.90
N VAL A 314 -14.16 -14.55 15.08
CA VAL A 314 -13.27 -13.42 14.74
C VAL A 314 -12.98 -12.60 15.96
N ILE A 315 -11.69 -12.47 16.29
CA ILE A 315 -11.18 -11.59 17.33
C ILE A 315 -10.39 -10.46 16.62
N PHE A 316 -10.71 -9.22 16.98
CA PHE A 316 -10.04 -8.05 16.41
C PHE A 316 -9.12 -7.39 17.44
N LEU A 317 -7.84 -7.30 17.13
CA LEU A 317 -6.86 -6.57 17.93
C LEU A 317 -6.63 -5.18 17.35
N ALA A 318 -6.77 -4.15 18.16
CA ALA A 318 -6.56 -2.79 17.75
C ALA A 318 -5.50 -2.10 18.62
N GLY A 319 -4.68 -1.24 18.04
CA GLY A 319 -3.88 -0.30 18.83
C GLY A 319 -4.82 0.52 19.71
N THR A 320 -5.86 1.12 19.11
CA THR A 320 -6.94 1.79 19.81
C THR A 320 -8.29 1.57 19.11
N ILE A 321 -9.37 1.67 19.85
CA ILE A 321 -10.76 1.62 19.33
C ILE A 321 -11.34 3.02 19.47
N SER A 322 -11.94 3.54 18.41
CA SER A 322 -12.55 4.87 18.43
C SER A 322 -13.82 4.90 19.27
N ASP A 323 -13.89 5.82 20.20
CA ASP A 323 -15.10 6.15 20.99
C ASP A 323 -16.00 7.16 20.27
N LYS A 324 -15.48 7.81 19.24
CA LYS A 324 -16.32 8.66 18.39
C LYS A 324 -17.25 7.77 17.58
N GLU A 325 -18.54 8.08 17.66
CA GLU A 325 -19.55 7.32 16.93
C GLU A 325 -19.64 5.83 17.34
N ILE A 326 -19.44 5.55 18.66
CA ILE A 326 -19.38 4.18 19.20
C ILE A 326 -20.59 3.32 18.80
N ASP A 327 -21.78 3.89 18.74
CA ASP A 327 -22.99 3.17 18.36
C ASP A 327 -22.96 2.74 16.89
N THR A 328 -22.47 3.63 15.99
CA THR A 328 -22.30 3.33 14.56
C THR A 328 -21.21 2.28 14.37
N LEU A 329 -20.11 2.40 15.13
CA LEU A 329 -19.02 1.43 15.09
C LEU A 329 -19.51 0.05 15.57
N ASN A 330 -20.21 -0.02 16.69
CA ASN A 330 -20.80 -1.26 17.22
C ASN A 330 -21.77 -1.90 16.22
N ALA A 331 -22.61 -1.09 15.56
CA ALA A 331 -23.50 -1.58 14.53
C ALA A 331 -22.73 -2.15 13.31
N SER A 332 -21.62 -1.50 12.93
CA SER A 332 -20.77 -1.93 11.81
C SER A 332 -19.98 -3.22 12.11
N THR A 333 -19.59 -3.45 13.38
CA THR A 333 -18.89 -4.68 13.78
C THR A 333 -19.83 -5.88 13.90
N LYS A 334 -21.14 -5.65 14.10
CA LYS A 334 -22.12 -6.71 14.33
C LYS A 334 -22.15 -7.74 13.19
N GLY A 335 -21.92 -8.99 13.54
CA GLY A 335 -21.90 -10.09 12.58
C GLY A 335 -20.60 -10.19 11.75
N ILE A 336 -19.61 -9.33 12.01
CA ILE A 336 -18.30 -9.36 11.36
C ILE A 336 -17.21 -9.67 12.38
N ILE A 337 -17.26 -9.06 13.56
CA ILE A 337 -16.31 -9.22 14.67
C ILE A 337 -17.06 -9.74 15.88
N ASP A 338 -16.58 -10.83 16.49
CA ASP A 338 -17.19 -11.40 17.71
C ASP A 338 -16.67 -10.71 18.97
N ALA A 339 -15.37 -10.36 18.99
CA ALA A 339 -14.76 -9.63 20.09
C ALA A 339 -13.68 -8.68 19.58
N SER A 340 -13.57 -7.50 20.15
CA SER A 340 -12.52 -6.54 19.84
C SER A 340 -11.78 -6.11 21.10
N PHE A 341 -10.44 -6.02 21.02
CA PHE A 341 -9.58 -5.65 22.13
C PHE A 341 -8.64 -4.54 21.72
N SER A 342 -8.62 -3.45 22.52
CA SER A 342 -7.53 -2.48 22.43
C SER A 342 -6.30 -3.01 23.17
N ILE A 343 -5.11 -2.84 22.59
CA ILE A 343 -3.87 -3.17 23.30
C ILE A 343 -3.47 -2.08 24.31
N LEU A 344 -4.03 -0.86 24.22
CA LEU A 344 -3.77 0.17 25.21
C LEU A 344 -4.40 -0.22 26.57
N ARG A 345 -3.57 -0.25 27.63
CA ARG A 345 -3.94 -0.75 28.95
C ARG A 345 -4.34 0.33 29.94
N GLY A 346 -4.30 1.58 29.55
CA GLY A 346 -4.61 2.71 30.40
C GLY A 346 -4.56 4.03 29.63
N ILE A 347 -4.60 5.13 30.37
CA ILE A 347 -4.42 6.46 29.78
C ILE A 347 -2.97 6.57 29.33
N SER A 348 -2.75 6.80 28.05
CA SER A 348 -1.43 6.91 27.44
C SER A 348 -1.40 8.11 26.51
N THR A 349 -0.24 8.77 26.43
CA THR A 349 0.04 9.74 25.40
C THR A 349 0.27 9.05 24.06
N LEU A 350 0.20 9.79 22.95
CA LEU A 350 0.47 9.26 21.62
C LEU A 350 1.91 8.71 21.52
N ASP A 351 2.88 9.42 22.09
CA ASP A 351 4.29 9.02 22.09
C ASP A 351 4.51 7.71 22.87
N GLU A 352 3.85 7.53 23.99
CA GLU A 352 3.88 6.28 24.76
C GLU A 352 3.22 5.13 23.97
N ALA A 353 2.06 5.39 23.36
CA ALA A 353 1.36 4.38 22.55
C ALA A 353 2.18 3.94 21.33
N MET A 354 2.97 4.85 20.75
CA MET A 354 3.88 4.57 19.64
C MET A 354 5.24 4.02 20.06
N ASN A 355 5.55 4.00 21.35
CA ASN A 355 6.80 3.40 21.83
C ASN A 355 6.80 1.89 21.64
N LYS A 356 7.74 1.37 20.88
CA LYS A 356 7.82 -0.03 20.49
C LYS A 356 7.86 -0.99 21.68
N ILE A 357 8.62 -0.67 22.72
CA ILE A 357 8.76 -1.53 23.91
C ILE A 357 7.42 -1.60 24.67
N ILE A 358 6.74 -0.46 24.81
CA ILE A 358 5.42 -0.40 25.44
C ILE A 358 4.40 -1.16 24.61
N ALA A 359 4.39 -0.96 23.29
CA ALA A 359 3.49 -1.65 22.38
C ALA A 359 3.65 -3.18 22.41
N ILE A 360 4.89 -3.69 22.45
CA ILE A 360 5.19 -5.13 22.63
C ILE A 360 4.58 -5.63 23.94
N SER A 361 4.88 -4.98 25.07
CA SER A 361 4.36 -5.39 26.39
C SER A 361 2.83 -5.38 26.45
N ASN A 362 2.22 -4.36 25.85
CA ASN A 362 0.77 -4.23 25.77
C ASN A 362 0.14 -5.34 24.93
N LEU A 363 0.69 -5.63 23.75
CA LEU A 363 0.23 -6.70 22.88
C LEU A 363 0.35 -8.07 23.56
N GLU A 364 1.51 -8.38 24.16
CA GLU A 364 1.73 -9.64 24.90
C GLU A 364 0.69 -9.83 26.01
N ASN A 365 0.42 -8.79 26.78
CA ASN A 365 -0.56 -8.86 27.85
C ASN A 365 -1.99 -9.07 27.33
N THR A 366 -2.39 -8.30 26.30
CA THR A 366 -3.73 -8.43 25.72
C THR A 366 -3.94 -9.81 25.12
N VAL A 367 -2.98 -10.30 24.33
CA VAL A 367 -3.04 -11.63 23.73
C VAL A 367 -3.05 -12.74 24.78
N SER A 368 -2.26 -12.59 25.87
CA SER A 368 -2.32 -13.54 26.98
C SER A 368 -3.71 -13.62 27.60
N GLN A 369 -4.40 -12.50 27.79
CA GLN A 369 -5.77 -12.52 28.30
C GLN A 369 -6.74 -13.19 27.32
N VAL A 370 -6.59 -12.92 26.03
CA VAL A 370 -7.39 -13.59 24.98
C VAL A 370 -7.16 -15.10 25.03
N PHE A 371 -5.92 -15.56 25.07
CA PHE A 371 -5.61 -16.99 25.11
C PHE A 371 -6.07 -17.67 26.39
N ASN A 372 -5.92 -17.03 27.55
CA ASN A 372 -6.47 -17.54 28.82
C ASN A 372 -7.99 -17.73 28.74
N LEU A 373 -8.69 -16.75 28.15
CA LEU A 373 -10.14 -16.85 27.95
C LEU A 373 -10.51 -18.03 27.03
N LEU A 374 -9.78 -18.22 25.93
CA LEU A 374 -10.02 -19.31 24.98
C LEU A 374 -9.74 -20.70 25.60
N GLU A 375 -8.78 -20.83 26.51
CA GLU A 375 -8.53 -22.09 27.21
C GLU A 375 -9.65 -22.46 28.19
N ILE A 376 -10.25 -21.47 28.87
CA ILE A 376 -11.38 -21.72 29.80
C ILE A 376 -12.56 -22.37 29.09
N PHE A 377 -12.89 -21.90 27.88
CA PHE A 377 -14.05 -22.41 27.12
C PHE A 377 -13.79 -23.70 26.33
N LYS A 378 -12.56 -24.20 26.33
CA LYS A 378 -12.23 -25.46 25.65
C LYS A 378 -12.45 -26.69 26.51
N ASP A 379 -12.48 -26.52 27.84
CA ASP A 379 -12.66 -27.60 28.81
C ASP A 379 -14.17 -27.94 29.06
N GLU A 380 -15.08 -27.26 28.37
CA GLU A 380 -16.53 -27.56 28.31
C GLU A 380 -16.85 -28.29 26.95
#